data_6a453536084769a61076467007b7432c
#
_entry.id   6a453536084769a61076467007b7432c
#
_cell.length_a   1.000
_cell.length_b   1.000
_cell.length_c   1.000
_cell.angle_alpha   90.00
_cell.angle_beta   90.00
_cell.angle_gamma   90.00
#
_symmetry.space_group_name_H-M   'P 1'
#
loop_
_entity.id
_entity.type
_entity.pdbx_description
1 polymer ?
#
loop_
_entity_poly.entity_id
_entity_poly.type
_entity_poly.pdbx_seq_one_letter_code
_entity_poly.pdbx_strand_id
1 'polypeptide(L)'
;MPKSGLKCPVSSFFLLILYSVKTENMKILILNGPNLNLLGIREKSIYGETSFEEYLSGLRDFYTMVEIDYYQSNVEGELINKIHEVGFSYDGIILNAGAYTHTSIAIADAISAIPCPVIEVHISNTAKRETFRHVSFLTPVCR
;
A
#
# COMPACT_ATOMS: atom_id res chain seq x y z
N MET A 1 4.95 -31.35 -13.77
CA MET A 1 3.56 -30.87 -13.56
C MET A 1 3.61 -29.53 -12.84
N PRO A 2 3.26 -28.41 -13.44
CA PRO A 2 3.24 -27.12 -12.75
C PRO A 2 2.01 -27.07 -11.84
N LYS A 3 2.21 -26.73 -10.58
CA LYS A 3 1.15 -26.54 -9.61
C LYS A 3 0.35 -25.29 -9.98
N SER A 4 -0.96 -25.51 -10.06
CA SER A 4 -1.99 -24.56 -10.40
C SER A 4 -1.96 -23.28 -9.55
N GLY A 5 -1.82 -22.13 -10.25
CA GLY A 5 -2.60 -20.94 -10.06
C GLY A 5 -2.73 -20.34 -8.66
N LEU A 6 -1.70 -19.60 -8.18
CA LEU A 6 -1.99 -18.45 -7.32
C LEU A 6 -2.75 -17.42 -8.19
N LYS A 7 -4.06 -17.41 -8.06
CA LYS A 7 -4.87 -16.27 -8.53
C LYS A 7 -4.58 -15.14 -7.54
N CYS A 8 -3.67 -14.23 -7.92
CA CYS A 8 -3.48 -13.00 -7.19
C CYS A 8 -4.79 -12.19 -7.26
N PRO A 9 -5.50 -11.94 -6.13
CA PRO A 9 -6.76 -11.22 -6.12
C PRO A 9 -6.57 -9.69 -6.25
N VAL A 10 -5.35 -9.25 -6.55
CA VAL A 10 -5.03 -7.84 -6.71
C VAL A 10 -5.30 -7.45 -8.15
N SER A 11 -6.14 -6.43 -8.33
CA SER A 11 -6.58 -5.93 -9.63
C SER A 11 -5.42 -5.78 -10.60
N SER A 12 -5.68 -6.03 -11.89
CA SER A 12 -4.77 -5.86 -13.02
C SER A 12 -4.02 -4.51 -13.04
N PHE A 13 -4.46 -3.56 -12.26
CA PHE A 13 -3.88 -2.23 -12.12
C PHE A 13 -2.52 -2.25 -11.39
N PHE A 14 -2.35 -3.13 -10.40
CA PHE A 14 -1.07 -3.30 -9.70
C PHE A 14 0.01 -3.88 -10.60
N LEU A 15 -0.39 -4.78 -11.51
CA LEU A 15 0.52 -5.40 -12.49
C LEU A 15 1.02 -4.38 -13.53
N LEU A 16 0.18 -3.43 -13.94
CA LEU A 16 0.53 -2.45 -14.98
C LEU A 16 1.58 -1.43 -14.51
N ILE A 17 1.56 -1.07 -13.23
CA ILE A 17 2.50 -0.08 -12.66
C ILE A 17 3.91 -0.67 -12.59
N LEU A 18 4.04 -1.94 -12.22
CA LEU A 18 5.34 -2.61 -12.12
C LEU A 18 5.93 -3.01 -13.50
N TYR A 19 5.11 -3.10 -14.55
CA TYR A 19 5.57 -3.50 -15.89
C TYR A 19 6.20 -2.36 -16.71
N SER A 20 5.99 -1.12 -16.29
CA SER A 20 6.44 0.08 -17.04
C SER A 20 7.78 0.67 -16.59
N VAL A 21 8.45 0.11 -15.58
CA VAL A 21 9.67 0.71 -15.02
C VAL A 21 10.84 -0.26 -15.11
N LYS A 22 12.05 0.25 -15.35
CA LYS A 22 13.31 -0.50 -15.31
C LYS A 22 13.38 -1.36 -14.04
N THR A 23 13.34 -2.67 -14.22
CA THR A 23 13.17 -3.66 -13.15
C THR A 23 14.45 -4.03 -12.39
N GLU A 24 15.57 -3.38 -12.70
CA GLU A 24 16.82 -3.70 -12.04
C GLU A 24 17.02 -2.83 -10.79
N ASN A 25 17.00 -3.49 -9.62
CA ASN A 25 17.25 -2.90 -8.29
C ASN A 25 16.24 -1.83 -7.83
N MET A 26 14.97 -1.94 -8.20
CA MET A 26 13.93 -1.05 -7.70
C MET A 26 13.67 -1.31 -6.22
N LYS A 27 13.58 -0.24 -5.41
CA LYS A 27 13.28 -0.31 -3.98
C LYS A 27 11.94 0.33 -3.67
N ILE A 28 11.01 -0.46 -3.17
CA ILE A 28 9.62 -0.07 -2.89
C ILE A 28 9.30 -0.26 -1.42
N LEU A 29 8.66 0.74 -0.81
CA LEU A 29 8.04 0.58 0.49
C LEU A 29 6.55 0.29 0.35
N ILE A 30 6.06 -0.75 1.01
CA ILE A 30 4.64 -0.92 1.30
C ILE A 30 4.38 -0.36 2.70
N LEU A 31 3.55 0.68 2.77
CA LEU A 31 3.24 1.41 3.98
C LEU A 31 1.77 1.23 4.34
N ASN A 32 1.50 0.52 5.43
CA ASN A 32 0.16 0.23 5.90
C ASN A 32 -0.20 1.05 7.14
N GLY A 33 -1.36 1.67 7.11
CA GLY A 33 -1.95 2.44 8.20
C GLY A 33 -2.74 1.60 9.19
N PRO A 34 -3.64 2.25 9.96
CA PRO A 34 -4.32 1.64 11.10
C PRO A 34 -5.18 0.45 10.73
N ASN A 35 -5.16 -0.52 11.64
CA ASN A 35 -5.93 -1.76 11.59
C ASN A 35 -5.50 -2.76 10.50
N LEU A 36 -4.52 -2.45 9.66
CA LEU A 36 -4.03 -3.38 8.64
C LEU A 36 -3.15 -4.49 9.22
N ASN A 37 -2.68 -4.33 10.45
CA ASN A 37 -2.09 -5.40 11.25
C ASN A 37 -3.09 -6.52 11.63
N LEU A 38 -4.39 -6.29 11.46
CA LEU A 38 -5.45 -7.26 11.78
C LEU A 38 -6.01 -8.00 10.55
N LEU A 39 -5.36 -7.87 9.40
CA LEU A 39 -5.72 -8.64 8.21
C LEU A 39 -5.58 -10.15 8.48
N GLY A 40 -6.52 -10.95 7.96
CA GLY A 40 -6.62 -12.38 8.26
C GLY A 40 -7.27 -12.72 9.63
N ILE A 41 -7.41 -11.74 10.54
CA ILE A 41 -7.99 -11.93 11.86
C ILE A 41 -9.42 -11.39 11.93
N ARG A 42 -9.62 -10.12 11.49
CA ARG A 42 -10.92 -9.44 11.54
C ARG A 42 -11.62 -9.44 10.19
N GLU A 43 -12.96 -9.41 10.21
CA GLU A 43 -13.83 -9.23 9.03
C GLU A 43 -13.41 -10.09 7.83
N LYS A 44 -13.17 -11.38 8.09
CA LYS A 44 -12.69 -12.36 7.08
C LYS A 44 -13.53 -12.41 5.81
N SER A 45 -14.83 -12.13 5.90
CA SER A 45 -15.74 -12.05 4.77
C SER A 45 -15.46 -10.87 3.82
N ILE A 46 -14.78 -9.83 4.32
CA ILE A 46 -14.45 -8.61 3.55
C ILE A 46 -12.99 -8.63 3.12
N TYR A 47 -12.07 -8.99 4.03
CA TYR A 47 -10.63 -8.86 3.83
C TYR A 47 -9.90 -10.19 3.56
N GLY A 48 -10.61 -11.33 3.67
CA GLY A 48 -10.03 -12.66 3.49
C GLY A 48 -9.38 -13.22 4.76
N GLU A 49 -8.80 -14.41 4.64
CA GLU A 49 -8.19 -15.16 5.75
C GLU A 49 -6.66 -15.06 5.78
N THR A 50 -6.04 -14.58 4.70
CA THR A 50 -4.59 -14.47 4.58
C THR A 50 -4.09 -13.26 5.35
N SER A 51 -3.08 -13.45 6.18
CA SER A 51 -2.39 -12.34 6.86
C SER A 51 -1.62 -11.49 5.84
N PHE A 52 -1.28 -10.24 6.22
CA PHE A 52 -0.49 -9.40 5.34
C PHE A 52 0.95 -9.93 5.19
N GLU A 53 1.50 -10.52 6.22
CA GLU A 53 2.85 -11.11 6.23
C GLU A 53 2.95 -12.28 5.25
N GLU A 54 1.93 -13.14 5.22
CA GLU A 54 1.86 -14.24 4.27
C GLU A 54 1.74 -13.75 2.83
N TYR A 55 0.89 -12.73 2.61
CA TYR A 55 0.75 -12.07 1.32
C TYR A 55 2.06 -11.41 0.87
N LEU A 56 2.75 -10.70 1.77
CA LEU A 56 4.03 -10.05 1.52
C LEU A 56 5.12 -11.05 1.12
N SER A 57 5.16 -12.21 1.76
CA SER A 57 6.08 -13.29 1.37
C SER A 57 5.85 -13.70 -0.08
N GLY A 58 4.60 -13.92 -0.46
CA GLY A 58 4.25 -14.26 -1.85
C GLY A 58 4.61 -13.16 -2.86
N LEU A 59 4.49 -11.88 -2.48
CA LEU A 59 4.92 -10.76 -3.33
C LEU A 59 6.42 -10.77 -3.55
N ARG A 60 7.22 -10.97 -2.50
CA ARG A 60 8.68 -11.03 -2.59
C ARG A 60 9.16 -12.20 -3.44
N ASP A 61 8.51 -13.35 -3.30
CA ASP A 61 8.82 -14.54 -4.12
C ASP A 61 8.49 -14.33 -5.59
N PHE A 62 7.45 -13.56 -5.89
CA PHE A 62 7.03 -13.29 -7.26
C PHE A 62 7.87 -12.18 -7.92
N TYR A 63 8.20 -11.11 -7.18
CA TYR A 63 8.92 -9.94 -7.68
C TYR A 63 10.38 -9.94 -7.20
N THR A 64 11.15 -10.97 -7.54
CA THR A 64 12.53 -11.17 -7.08
C THR A 64 13.52 -10.06 -7.47
N MET A 65 13.18 -9.24 -8.47
CA MET A 65 14.00 -8.10 -8.92
C MET A 65 13.64 -6.78 -8.23
N VAL A 66 12.69 -6.81 -7.27
CA VAL A 66 12.25 -5.63 -6.52
C VAL A 66 12.54 -5.85 -5.05
N GLU A 67 13.27 -4.93 -4.44
CA GLU A 67 13.42 -4.89 -2.99
C GLU A 67 12.13 -4.32 -2.38
N ILE A 68 11.38 -5.16 -1.68
CA ILE A 68 10.10 -4.78 -1.07
C ILE A 68 10.28 -4.71 0.44
N ASP A 69 10.31 -3.48 0.96
CA ASP A 69 10.24 -3.19 2.38
C ASP A 69 8.79 -3.02 2.83
N TYR A 70 8.56 -3.25 4.11
CA TYR A 70 7.24 -3.16 4.72
C TYR A 70 7.29 -2.42 6.03
N TYR A 71 6.33 -1.53 6.24
CA TYR A 71 6.10 -0.88 7.51
C TYR A 71 4.60 -0.73 7.77
N GLN A 72 4.18 -0.94 9.01
CA GLN A 72 2.81 -0.75 9.45
C GLN A 72 2.77 0.04 10.76
N SER A 73 1.88 1.00 10.86
CA SER A 73 1.59 1.67 12.14
C SER A 73 0.13 2.11 12.23
N ASN A 74 -0.37 2.12 13.46
CA ASN A 74 -1.65 2.73 13.80
C ASN A 74 -1.51 4.22 14.18
N VAL A 75 -0.28 4.73 14.26
CA VAL A 75 0.05 6.09 14.70
C VAL A 75 0.36 6.97 13.49
N GLU A 76 -0.42 8.04 13.31
CA GLU A 76 -0.30 8.96 12.17
C GLU A 76 1.12 9.52 12.02
N GLY A 77 1.70 10.02 13.12
CA GLY A 77 3.05 10.59 13.12
C GLY A 77 4.14 9.60 12.74
N GLU A 78 3.98 8.31 13.04
CA GLU A 78 4.93 7.27 12.60
C GLU A 78 4.85 7.04 11.10
N LEU A 79 3.66 7.10 10.51
CA LEU A 79 3.49 7.02 9.06
C LEU A 79 4.16 8.21 8.37
N ILE A 80 3.98 9.42 8.90
CA ILE A 80 4.63 10.65 8.40
C ILE A 80 6.15 10.52 8.47
N ASN A 81 6.67 10.12 9.63
CA ASN A 81 8.11 9.91 9.82
C ASN A 81 8.68 8.91 8.83
N LYS A 82 7.95 7.80 8.57
CA LYS A 82 8.37 6.78 7.61
C LYS A 82 8.34 7.31 6.17
N ILE A 83 7.35 8.11 5.79
CA ILE A 83 7.28 8.76 4.49
C ILE A 83 8.52 9.67 4.29
N HIS A 84 8.86 10.48 5.28
CA HIS A 84 10.04 11.34 5.22
C HIS A 84 11.35 10.56 5.17
N GLU A 85 11.47 9.47 5.95
CA GLU A 85 12.67 8.62 5.99
C GLU A 85 13.02 8.03 4.62
N VAL A 86 12.00 7.53 3.90
CA VAL A 86 12.21 6.83 2.62
C VAL A 86 12.04 7.71 1.39
N GLY A 87 11.36 8.84 1.53
CA GLY A 87 10.89 9.67 0.43
C GLY A 87 11.96 10.23 -0.50
N PHE A 88 13.23 10.18 -0.10
CA PHE A 88 14.38 10.67 -0.89
C PHE A 88 15.31 9.53 -1.37
N SER A 89 15.00 8.28 -1.04
CA SER A 89 15.91 7.14 -1.31
C SER A 89 15.22 5.93 -1.91
N TYR A 90 13.89 5.89 -1.92
CA TYR A 90 13.11 4.80 -2.52
C TYR A 90 12.57 5.23 -3.89
N ASP A 91 12.30 4.24 -4.74
CA ASP A 91 11.73 4.44 -6.08
C ASP A 91 10.20 4.58 -6.06
N GLY A 92 9.55 4.14 -4.98
CA GLY A 92 8.12 4.28 -4.81
C GLY A 92 7.61 3.88 -3.43
N ILE A 93 6.47 4.43 -3.05
CA ILE A 93 5.72 4.06 -1.85
C ILE A 93 4.33 3.62 -2.26
N ILE A 94 3.93 2.44 -1.82
CA ILE A 94 2.55 1.94 -1.93
C ILE A 94 1.90 2.15 -0.57
N LEU A 95 0.97 3.10 -0.51
CA LEU A 95 0.35 3.54 0.74
C LEU A 95 -1.09 3.06 0.84
N ASN A 96 -1.39 2.30 1.88
CA ASN A 96 -2.75 2.09 2.36
C ASN A 96 -2.90 2.80 3.71
N ALA A 97 -3.30 4.06 3.68
CA ALA A 97 -3.42 4.86 4.89
C ALA A 97 -4.63 4.49 5.77
N GLY A 98 -5.46 3.54 5.34
CA GLY A 98 -6.67 3.15 6.06
C GLY A 98 -7.62 4.33 6.22
N ALA A 99 -8.11 4.55 7.44
CA ALA A 99 -9.03 5.65 7.74
C ALA A 99 -8.38 7.03 7.59
N TYR A 100 -7.06 7.14 7.73
CA TYR A 100 -6.35 8.43 7.56
C TYR A 100 -6.46 9.01 6.16
N THR A 101 -6.77 8.20 5.14
CA THR A 101 -7.12 8.69 3.81
C THR A 101 -8.21 9.77 3.85
N HIS A 102 -9.16 9.64 4.76
CA HIS A 102 -10.33 10.51 4.85
C HIS A 102 -10.16 11.66 5.87
N THR A 103 -9.06 11.70 6.63
CA THR A 103 -8.92 12.62 7.77
C THR A 103 -7.57 13.31 7.86
N SER A 104 -6.52 12.79 7.21
CA SER A 104 -5.16 13.29 7.42
C SER A 104 -4.69 14.22 6.31
N ILE A 105 -4.78 15.52 6.57
CA ILE A 105 -4.07 16.55 5.79
C ILE A 105 -2.57 16.45 6.04
N ALA A 106 -2.15 16.06 7.24
CA ALA A 106 -0.74 15.95 7.60
C ALA A 106 0.00 14.87 6.78
N ILE A 107 -0.65 13.72 6.50
CA ILE A 107 -0.07 12.71 5.59
C ILE A 107 -0.04 13.24 4.15
N ALA A 108 -1.07 13.99 3.70
CA ALA A 108 -1.06 14.61 2.37
C ALA A 108 0.10 15.60 2.21
N ASP A 109 0.37 16.42 3.22
CA ASP A 109 1.50 17.34 3.25
C ASP A 109 2.84 16.58 3.22
N ALA A 110 2.96 15.48 3.97
CA ALA A 110 4.16 14.65 3.98
C ALA A 110 4.43 14.03 2.61
N ILE A 111 3.38 13.55 1.91
CA ILE A 111 3.49 13.04 0.54
C ILE A 111 3.96 14.13 -0.42
N SER A 112 3.39 15.33 -0.29
CA SER A 112 3.74 16.48 -1.14
C SER A 112 5.17 16.99 -0.93
N ALA A 113 5.76 16.70 0.23
CA ALA A 113 7.11 17.16 0.61
C ALA A 113 8.24 16.29 0.03
N ILE A 114 7.94 15.11 -0.54
CA ILE A 114 8.94 14.16 -1.03
C ILE A 114 8.90 14.01 -2.54
N PRO A 115 10.05 13.74 -3.21
CA PRO A 115 10.08 13.46 -4.65
C PRO A 115 9.64 12.04 -5.00
N CYS A 116 9.69 11.09 -4.06
CA CYS A 116 9.31 9.70 -4.27
C CYS A 116 7.82 9.61 -4.63
N PRO A 117 7.44 8.94 -5.73
CA PRO A 117 6.04 8.76 -6.08
C PRO A 117 5.31 7.89 -5.04
N VAL A 118 4.14 8.33 -4.64
CA VAL A 118 3.26 7.60 -3.73
C VAL A 118 2.01 7.15 -4.47
N ILE A 119 1.67 5.87 -4.36
CA ILE A 119 0.47 5.29 -4.93
C ILE A 119 -0.46 4.91 -3.78
N GLU A 120 -1.64 5.52 -3.74
CA GLU A 120 -2.68 5.19 -2.78
C GLU A 120 -3.39 3.90 -3.19
N VAL A 121 -3.54 2.96 -2.27
CA VAL A 121 -4.27 1.71 -2.47
C VAL A 121 -5.31 1.46 -1.38
N HIS A 122 -6.40 0.80 -1.75
CA HIS A 122 -7.45 0.39 -0.84
C HIS A 122 -7.84 -1.06 -1.10
N ILE A 123 -8.05 -1.85 -0.05
CA ILE A 123 -8.50 -3.24 -0.16
C ILE A 123 -10.00 -3.29 -0.48
N SER A 124 -10.79 -2.38 0.12
CA SER A 124 -12.23 -2.29 -0.09
C SER A 124 -12.58 -1.22 -1.12
N ASN A 125 -13.73 -1.38 -1.78
CA ASN A 125 -14.27 -0.32 -2.64
C ASN A 125 -14.83 0.81 -1.78
N THR A 126 -14.09 1.93 -1.69
CA THR A 126 -14.46 3.10 -0.88
C THR A 126 -15.77 3.74 -1.32
N ALA A 127 -16.12 3.68 -2.63
CA ALA A 127 -17.37 4.23 -3.14
C ALA A 127 -18.62 3.45 -2.70
N LYS A 128 -18.44 2.22 -2.21
CA LYS A 128 -19.53 1.40 -1.63
C LYS A 128 -19.64 1.50 -0.11
N ARG A 129 -18.79 2.32 0.50
CA ARG A 129 -18.75 2.54 1.95
C ARG A 129 -19.63 3.72 2.34
N GLU A 130 -19.57 4.09 3.59
CA GLU A 130 -20.30 5.23 4.17
C GLU A 130 -19.88 6.53 3.49
N THR A 131 -20.78 7.50 3.36
CA THR A 131 -20.57 8.76 2.61
C THR A 131 -19.33 9.53 3.07
N PHE A 132 -18.99 9.50 4.37
CA PHE A 132 -17.80 10.15 4.89
C PHE A 132 -16.48 9.50 4.42
N ARG A 133 -16.54 8.31 3.78
CA ARG A 133 -15.40 7.64 3.16
C ARG A 133 -15.27 7.89 1.65
N HIS A 134 -16.12 8.71 1.08
CA HIS A 134 -16.08 9.00 -0.37
C HIS A 134 -15.05 10.08 -0.72
N VAL A 135 -14.54 10.83 0.28
CA VAL A 135 -13.52 11.85 0.07
C VAL A 135 -12.18 11.32 0.55
N SER A 136 -11.16 11.43 -0.30
CA SER A 136 -9.76 11.20 0.05
C SER A 136 -9.01 12.54 0.06
N PHE A 137 -8.28 12.83 1.12
CA PHE A 137 -7.31 13.91 1.16
C PHE A 137 -5.98 13.52 0.50
N LEU A 138 -5.72 12.21 0.33
CA LEU A 138 -4.46 11.72 -0.21
C LEU A 138 -4.48 11.57 -1.73
N THR A 139 -5.61 11.18 -2.33
CA THR A 139 -5.73 11.00 -3.78
C THR A 139 -5.22 12.19 -4.60
N PRO A 140 -5.48 13.47 -4.23
CA PRO A 140 -5.00 14.60 -5.01
C PRO A 140 -3.48 14.77 -5.05
N VAL A 141 -2.75 14.19 -4.08
CA VAL A 141 -1.29 14.30 -3.94
C VAL A 141 -0.57 13.00 -4.28
N CYS A 142 -1.31 11.91 -4.47
CA CYS A 142 -0.79 10.63 -4.98
C CYS A 142 -0.75 10.60 -6.51
N ARG A 143 -0.04 9.62 -7.05
CA ARG A 143 0.09 9.43 -8.51
C ARG A 143 -0.77 8.27 -8.98
#